data_510d2dbd0528ee419b6ad9bc30d69673
#
_entry.id   510d2dbd0528ee419b6ad9bc30d69673
#
_cell.length_a   1.000
_cell.length_b   1.000
_cell.length_c   1.000
_cell.angle_alpha   90.00
_cell.angle_beta   90.00
_cell.angle_gamma   90.00
#
_symmetry.space_group_name_H-M   'P 1'
#
loop_
_entity.id
_entity.type
_entity.pdbx_description
1 polymer ?
#
loop_
_entity_poly.entity_id
_entity_poly.type
_entity_poly.pdbx_seq_one_letter_code
_entity_poly.pdbx_strand_id
1 'polypeptide(L)'
;MEQNIQLLSGKRFDDEANLIYKVPVNQLPKREMLSQRTGEVEQVIDFEHEDVWKMIVEFIKHHRAKQVPRLQELKRYMLGDNNINYRPNKPEVRSDNRIASGFADFIVSFKLGVLLGNPLKYSGNKAIAEKINTFASQSNEDYHNQLVGRDMIGLGRAYEWIGRDEYGKETLAKFDAEQTFVIYDNTKDRNSLCGVHYYKEKYLDKSWTRVELYTNSGFNYYLIAENDDLEHAKIEDGGIIESYFDSVQINEWINNEERLSDFERVLDSIDAYDLSRSEMANFQQDSSEAYLVIKGNPDTADYEQGENSKLDVLQAMMRARMLVLGDKKIYDGNVAGAEPDAYYLKKEYDVAGMEANDSRTVADILRFTSLIDFTDENIGSNQSGIGFRFKGWGSDNDRKNKERMVKKAIMRRLRLLTHSWSIKDELNKPQGLIDTVKAFFVSDEQQQEQLYNKVNEIQIQFTPNVPQSDEEIMKVIAGMVGIVSDQTLCEMAERLTGVPFEEELKRLKEQAGSGVFDSDKETDTEVEEDEREEDEADN
;
A
#
# COMPACT_ATOMS: atom_id res chain seq x y z
N MET A 1 10.38 4.48 25.58
CA MET A 1 9.14 5.23 25.30
C MET A 1 8.00 4.34 25.75
N GLU A 2 7.45 4.58 26.92
CA GLU A 2 6.23 3.89 27.36
C GLU A 2 5.06 4.43 26.54
N GLN A 3 4.74 3.76 25.45
CA GLN A 3 3.47 4.00 24.78
C GLN A 3 2.38 3.47 25.70
N ASN A 4 1.61 4.37 26.30
CA ASN A 4 0.34 4.02 26.92
C ASN A 4 -0.57 3.44 25.83
N ILE A 5 -0.62 2.13 25.76
CA ILE A 5 -1.54 1.43 24.87
C ILE A 5 -2.93 1.63 25.45
N GLN A 6 -3.62 2.66 24.98
CA GLN A 6 -5.05 2.83 25.21
C GLN A 6 -5.82 1.88 24.31
N LEU A 7 -5.90 0.64 24.72
CA LEU A 7 -6.91 -0.27 24.19
C LEU A 7 -8.28 0.28 24.62
N LEU A 8 -9.08 0.73 23.67
CA LEU A 8 -10.55 0.93 23.79
C LEU A 8 -11.10 2.25 24.33
N SER A 9 -10.39 3.36 24.38
CA SER A 9 -11.07 4.63 24.66
C SER A 9 -10.45 5.81 23.93
N GLY A 10 -11.13 6.32 22.92
CA GLY A 10 -10.77 7.56 22.26
C GLY A 10 -10.26 7.40 20.83
N LYS A 11 -9.98 8.52 20.18
CA LYS A 11 -9.46 8.59 18.83
C LYS A 11 -8.01 8.11 18.82
N ARG A 12 -7.70 7.12 17.98
CA ARG A 12 -6.36 6.48 17.93
C ARG A 12 -5.28 7.46 17.49
N PHE A 13 -5.59 8.30 16.51
CA PHE A 13 -4.66 9.31 15.99
C PHE A 13 -5.22 10.72 16.19
N ASP A 14 -4.32 11.68 16.40
CA ASP A 14 -4.63 13.09 16.45
C ASP A 14 -5.23 13.56 15.10
N ASP A 15 -6.12 14.56 15.14
CA ASP A 15 -6.71 15.16 13.93
C ASP A 15 -5.64 15.77 13.02
N GLU A 16 -4.54 16.23 13.59
CA GLU A 16 -3.41 16.79 12.86
C GLU A 16 -2.45 15.73 12.29
N ALA A 17 -2.60 14.47 12.69
CA ALA A 17 -1.72 13.38 12.23
C ALA A 17 -1.79 13.11 10.72
N ASN A 18 -2.75 13.72 10.03
CA ASN A 18 -2.91 13.59 8.57
C ASN A 18 -3.11 14.94 7.86
N LEU A 19 -2.60 16.02 8.44
CA LEU A 19 -2.73 17.38 7.90
C LEU A 19 -2.05 17.50 6.53
N ILE A 20 -2.64 18.31 5.64
CA ILE A 20 -2.06 18.72 4.36
C ILE A 20 -1.50 20.13 4.54
N TYR A 21 -0.20 20.31 4.32
CA TYR A 21 0.46 21.61 4.43
C TYR A 21 0.06 22.51 3.28
N LYS A 22 -0.48 23.69 3.57
CA LYS A 22 -0.93 24.68 2.59
C LYS A 22 -0.48 26.06 2.99
N VAL A 23 -0.09 26.87 2.00
CA VAL A 23 0.36 28.24 2.21
C VAL A 23 -0.24 29.19 1.19
N PRO A 24 -0.50 30.46 1.57
CA PRO A 24 -0.95 31.49 0.65
C PRO A 24 0.24 32.05 -0.16
N VAL A 25 0.43 31.55 -1.36
CA VAL A 25 1.57 31.91 -2.27
C VAL A 25 1.75 33.42 -2.43
N ASN A 26 0.63 34.17 -2.52
CA ASN A 26 0.66 35.61 -2.76
C ASN A 26 1.26 36.43 -1.59
N GLN A 27 1.43 35.83 -0.43
CA GLN A 27 1.99 36.47 0.76
C GLN A 27 3.46 36.10 0.99
N LEU A 28 3.99 35.13 0.20
CA LEU A 28 5.36 34.70 0.37
C LEU A 28 6.32 35.72 -0.27
N PRO A 29 7.45 36.04 0.39
CA PRO A 29 8.54 36.83 -0.18
C PRO A 29 9.03 36.22 -1.49
N LYS A 30 9.34 37.08 -2.46
CA LYS A 30 9.87 36.68 -3.77
C LYS A 30 11.21 37.35 -4.00
N ARG A 31 12.07 36.67 -4.78
CA ARG A 31 13.35 37.21 -5.24
C ARG A 31 13.53 36.97 -6.73
N GLU A 32 14.43 37.72 -7.32
CA GLU A 32 14.86 37.52 -8.70
C GLU A 32 15.98 36.48 -8.77
N MET A 33 15.82 35.50 -9.63
CA MET A 33 16.85 34.51 -9.94
C MET A 33 17.10 34.47 -11.44
N LEU A 34 18.41 34.45 -11.81
CA LEU A 34 18.82 34.29 -13.20
C LEU A 34 18.82 32.79 -13.54
N SER A 35 17.98 32.36 -14.45
CA SER A 35 18.05 31.04 -15.02
C SER A 35 19.28 30.92 -15.92
N GLN A 36 20.15 29.97 -15.60
CA GLN A 36 21.32 29.68 -16.45
C GLN A 36 20.91 29.03 -17.78
N ARG A 37 19.74 28.39 -17.76
CA ARG A 37 19.18 27.68 -18.90
C ARG A 37 18.58 28.62 -19.93
N THR A 38 17.74 29.56 -19.47
CA THR A 38 17.03 30.49 -20.40
C THR A 38 17.74 31.82 -20.56
N GLY A 39 18.62 32.19 -19.61
CA GLY A 39 19.23 33.51 -19.55
C GLY A 39 18.26 34.61 -19.10
N GLU A 40 17.05 34.26 -18.68
CA GLU A 40 16.04 35.20 -18.20
C GLU A 40 16.03 35.30 -16.67
N VAL A 41 15.53 36.45 -16.19
CA VAL A 41 15.36 36.70 -14.76
C VAL A 41 13.93 36.32 -14.36
N GLU A 42 13.79 35.35 -13.47
CA GLU A 42 12.52 34.87 -12.99
C GLU A 42 12.24 35.34 -11.56
N GLN A 43 10.96 35.66 -11.27
CA GLN A 43 10.49 35.98 -9.94
C GLN A 43 10.05 34.70 -9.21
N VAL A 44 10.89 34.22 -8.29
CA VAL A 44 10.66 32.96 -7.56
C VAL A 44 10.42 33.22 -6.07
N ILE A 45 9.81 32.27 -5.37
CA ILE A 45 9.69 32.34 -3.90
C ILE A 45 11.09 32.33 -3.29
N ASP A 46 11.33 33.25 -2.36
CA ASP A 46 12.60 33.32 -1.66
C ASP A 46 12.66 32.34 -0.50
N PHE A 47 13.16 31.15 -0.76
CA PHE A 47 13.34 30.11 0.27
C PHE A 47 14.47 30.40 1.27
N GLU A 48 15.29 31.41 1.03
CA GLU A 48 16.31 31.90 1.97
C GLU A 48 15.76 32.97 2.91
N HIS A 49 14.58 33.54 2.62
CA HIS A 49 13.97 34.53 3.48
C HIS A 49 13.63 33.91 4.85
N GLU A 50 13.96 34.62 5.93
CA GLU A 50 13.82 34.13 7.31
C GLU A 50 12.40 33.61 7.63
N ASP A 51 11.35 34.32 7.18
CA ASP A 51 9.96 33.94 7.44
C ASP A 51 9.55 32.66 6.67
N VAL A 52 10.04 32.49 5.43
CA VAL A 52 9.76 31.28 4.65
C VAL A 52 10.48 30.09 5.27
N TRP A 53 11.73 30.28 5.68
CA TRP A 53 12.48 29.21 6.32
C TRP A 53 11.87 28.81 7.67
N LYS A 54 11.48 29.76 8.50
CA LYS A 54 10.78 29.50 9.78
C LYS A 54 9.52 28.68 9.57
N MET A 55 8.72 29.03 8.57
CA MET A 55 7.52 28.28 8.21
C MET A 55 7.84 26.81 7.82
N ILE A 56 8.89 26.59 7.02
CA ILE A 56 9.33 25.23 6.66
C ILE A 56 9.77 24.45 7.89
N VAL A 57 10.56 25.07 8.77
CA VAL A 57 11.00 24.47 10.04
C VAL A 57 9.80 24.07 10.93
N GLU A 58 8.79 24.93 11.02
CA GLU A 58 7.55 24.62 11.75
C GLU A 58 6.83 23.41 11.14
N PHE A 59 6.75 23.33 9.81
CA PHE A 59 6.15 22.16 9.15
C PHE A 59 6.98 20.88 9.38
N ILE A 60 8.30 20.95 9.35
CA ILE A 60 9.16 19.80 9.69
C ILE A 60 8.92 19.36 11.14
N LYS A 61 8.91 20.32 12.10
CA LYS A 61 8.63 20.03 13.52
C LYS A 61 7.24 19.40 13.70
N HIS A 62 6.22 19.95 13.05
CA HIS A 62 4.87 19.41 13.08
C HIS A 62 4.79 18.01 12.45
N HIS A 63 5.41 17.80 11.28
CA HIS A 63 5.47 16.50 10.63
C HIS A 63 6.09 15.45 11.55
N ARG A 64 7.24 15.75 12.15
CA ARG A 64 7.92 14.86 13.11
C ARG A 64 7.08 14.56 14.36
N ALA A 65 6.36 15.55 14.86
CA ALA A 65 5.61 15.42 16.12
C ALA A 65 4.24 14.74 15.95
N LYS A 66 3.59 14.93 14.81
CA LYS A 66 2.18 14.53 14.60
C LYS A 66 2.02 13.44 13.53
N GLN A 67 2.65 13.60 12.35
CA GLN A 67 2.45 12.65 11.25
C GLN A 67 3.33 11.42 11.36
N VAL A 68 4.61 11.60 11.67
CA VAL A 68 5.58 10.50 11.77
C VAL A 68 5.15 9.40 12.75
N PRO A 69 4.66 9.70 13.98
CA PRO A 69 4.19 8.66 14.89
C PRO A 69 3.08 7.78 14.30
N ARG A 70 2.11 8.40 13.58
CA ARG A 70 1.06 7.66 12.89
C ARG A 70 1.63 6.76 11.79
N LEU A 71 2.52 7.29 10.95
CA LEU A 71 3.16 6.54 9.86
C LEU A 71 3.97 5.37 10.40
N GLN A 72 4.71 5.57 11.50
CA GLN A 72 5.48 4.53 12.17
C GLN A 72 4.58 3.44 12.76
N GLU A 73 3.45 3.80 13.35
CA GLU A 73 2.50 2.82 13.85
C GLU A 73 1.92 1.98 12.71
N LEU A 74 1.48 2.59 11.62
CA LEU A 74 0.98 1.87 10.45
C LEU A 74 2.05 0.94 9.87
N LYS A 75 3.29 1.43 9.73
CA LYS A 75 4.42 0.63 9.24
C LYS A 75 4.73 -0.57 10.13
N ARG A 76 4.66 -0.37 11.45
CA ARG A 76 4.85 -1.42 12.45
C ARG A 76 3.82 -2.55 12.28
N TYR A 77 2.54 -2.22 12.09
CA TYR A 77 1.49 -3.22 11.82
C TYR A 77 1.72 -3.98 10.51
N MET A 78 2.20 -3.31 9.47
CA MET A 78 2.58 -3.97 8.22
C MET A 78 3.73 -4.96 8.39
N LEU A 79 4.55 -4.80 9.42
CA LEU A 79 5.65 -5.71 9.77
C LEU A 79 5.24 -6.77 10.80
N GLY A 80 3.96 -6.84 11.19
CA GLY A 80 3.46 -7.79 12.18
C GLY A 80 3.79 -7.41 13.63
N ASP A 81 4.28 -6.20 13.86
CA ASP A 81 4.58 -5.70 15.20
C ASP A 81 3.37 -4.96 15.78
N ASN A 82 2.33 -5.73 16.14
CA ASN A 82 1.06 -5.21 16.62
C ASN A 82 1.12 -4.81 18.10
N ASN A 83 0.11 -4.07 18.56
CA ASN A 83 0.01 -3.57 19.94
C ASN A 83 -0.01 -4.68 21.00
N ILE A 84 -0.44 -5.89 20.66
CA ILE A 84 -0.43 -7.03 21.58
C ILE A 84 0.98 -7.30 22.14
N ASN A 85 2.04 -7.02 21.37
CA ASN A 85 3.43 -7.20 21.78
C ASN A 85 3.85 -6.26 22.92
N TYR A 86 3.17 -5.13 23.06
CA TYR A 86 3.49 -4.05 24.00
C TYR A 86 2.60 -4.04 25.25
N ARG A 87 1.68 -5.01 25.39
CA ARG A 87 0.87 -5.09 26.59
C ARG A 87 1.74 -5.37 27.83
N PRO A 88 1.34 -4.91 29.03
CA PRO A 88 2.04 -5.22 30.27
C PRO A 88 2.17 -6.74 30.47
N ASN A 89 3.31 -7.18 31.00
CA ASN A 89 3.54 -8.59 31.31
C ASN A 89 2.53 -9.07 32.35
N LYS A 90 1.98 -10.25 32.16
CA LYS A 90 1.19 -10.94 33.19
C LYS A 90 2.09 -11.42 34.33
N PRO A 91 1.54 -11.64 35.54
CA PRO A 91 2.30 -12.27 36.62
C PRO A 91 2.88 -13.62 36.18
N GLU A 92 4.08 -13.95 36.66
CA GLU A 92 4.81 -15.19 36.30
C GLU A 92 4.00 -16.49 36.43
N VAL A 93 2.94 -16.48 37.22
CA VAL A 93 2.07 -17.63 37.47
C VAL A 93 1.04 -17.84 36.35
N ARG A 94 0.93 -16.93 35.41
CA ARG A 94 -0.04 -16.97 34.31
C ARG A 94 0.65 -17.00 32.95
N SER A 95 0.07 -17.75 32.06
CA SER A 95 0.52 -17.73 30.66
C SER A 95 0.39 -16.35 30.03
N ASP A 96 1.39 -15.93 29.27
CA ASP A 96 1.45 -14.63 28.61
C ASP A 96 1.81 -14.79 27.12
N ASN A 97 0.98 -15.53 26.40
CA ASN A 97 1.08 -15.66 24.96
C ASN A 97 0.66 -14.36 24.30
N ARG A 98 1.42 -13.92 23.29
CA ARG A 98 1.17 -12.73 22.50
C ARG A 98 1.16 -13.13 21.04
N ILE A 99 -0.01 -13.16 20.45
CA ILE A 99 -0.22 -13.59 19.06
C ILE A 99 -0.60 -12.35 18.25
N ALA A 100 0.33 -11.86 17.46
CA ALA A 100 0.09 -10.79 16.52
C ALA A 100 -0.38 -11.39 15.19
N SER A 101 -1.47 -10.87 14.63
CA SER A 101 -1.98 -11.28 13.32
C SER A 101 -1.32 -10.48 12.20
N GLY A 102 -1.25 -11.07 11.01
CA GLY A 102 -0.71 -10.43 9.81
C GLY A 102 -1.77 -9.71 8.96
N PHE A 103 -2.90 -9.28 9.51
CA PHE A 103 -3.98 -8.68 8.72
C PHE A 103 -3.55 -7.44 7.96
N ALA A 104 -2.75 -6.55 8.56
CA ALA A 104 -2.31 -5.33 7.91
C ALA A 104 -1.50 -5.63 6.64
N ASP A 105 -0.52 -6.53 6.72
CA ASP A 105 0.26 -6.95 5.56
C ASP A 105 -0.59 -7.69 4.52
N PHE A 106 -1.47 -8.57 4.98
CA PHE A 106 -2.39 -9.30 4.10
C PHE A 106 -3.26 -8.34 3.27
N ILE A 107 -3.88 -7.34 3.92
CA ILE A 107 -4.73 -6.34 3.25
C ILE A 107 -3.92 -5.56 2.20
N VAL A 108 -2.74 -5.07 2.59
CA VAL A 108 -1.87 -4.29 1.71
C VAL A 108 -1.37 -5.12 0.54
N SER A 109 -0.84 -6.31 0.80
CA SER A 109 -0.27 -7.18 -0.22
C SER A 109 -1.32 -7.68 -1.21
N PHE A 110 -2.52 -8.03 -0.73
CA PHE A 110 -3.63 -8.44 -1.59
C PHE A 110 -4.06 -7.32 -2.53
N LYS A 111 -4.32 -6.12 -1.99
CA LYS A 111 -4.77 -4.97 -2.79
C LYS A 111 -3.70 -4.50 -3.76
N LEU A 112 -2.45 -4.48 -3.34
CA LEU A 112 -1.31 -4.17 -4.21
C LEU A 112 -1.21 -5.17 -5.37
N GLY A 113 -1.30 -6.47 -5.07
CA GLY A 113 -1.24 -7.52 -6.07
C GLY A 113 -2.36 -7.42 -7.12
N VAL A 114 -3.57 -7.05 -6.70
CA VAL A 114 -4.70 -6.85 -7.63
C VAL A 114 -4.52 -5.58 -8.46
N LEU A 115 -4.00 -4.50 -7.87
CA LEU A 115 -3.89 -3.17 -8.50
C LEU A 115 -2.69 -3.05 -9.42
N LEU A 116 -1.51 -3.46 -8.96
CA LEU A 116 -0.20 -3.31 -9.61
C LEU A 116 0.56 -4.63 -9.74
N GLY A 117 -0.13 -5.76 -9.70
CA GLY A 117 0.49 -7.08 -9.88
C GLY A 117 0.91 -7.36 -11.32
N ASN A 118 0.39 -6.61 -12.28
CA ASN A 118 0.83 -6.62 -13.68
C ASN A 118 1.40 -5.23 -14.05
N PRO A 119 2.40 -5.16 -14.92
CA PRO A 119 2.96 -3.90 -15.41
C PRO A 119 1.90 -3.02 -16.07
N LEU A 120 2.04 -1.70 -15.91
CA LEU A 120 1.18 -0.74 -16.58
C LEU A 120 1.48 -0.72 -18.09
N LYS A 121 0.43 -0.62 -18.91
CA LYS A 121 0.55 -0.47 -20.37
C LYS A 121 0.20 0.96 -20.76
N TYR A 122 1.01 1.52 -21.64
CA TYR A 122 0.85 2.89 -22.15
C TYR A 122 0.48 2.85 -23.63
N SER A 123 -0.62 3.50 -23.99
CA SER A 123 -1.10 3.61 -25.37
C SER A 123 -1.52 5.04 -25.69
N GLY A 124 -1.76 5.34 -26.98
CA GLY A 124 -2.12 6.67 -27.46
C GLY A 124 -1.12 7.18 -28.49
N ASN A 125 -0.58 8.39 -28.31
CA ASN A 125 0.40 8.95 -29.25
C ASN A 125 1.65 8.05 -29.31
N LYS A 126 1.91 7.47 -30.50
CA LYS A 126 2.94 6.44 -30.69
C LYS A 126 4.34 6.90 -30.26
N ALA A 127 4.74 8.11 -30.64
CA ALA A 127 6.08 8.63 -30.36
C ALA A 127 6.32 8.81 -28.85
N ILE A 128 5.30 9.31 -28.12
CA ILE A 128 5.39 9.50 -26.67
C ILE A 128 5.28 8.15 -25.95
N ALA A 129 4.40 7.26 -26.40
CA ALA A 129 4.26 5.93 -25.82
C ALA A 129 5.56 5.10 -25.92
N GLU A 130 6.26 5.18 -27.06
CA GLU A 130 7.56 4.52 -27.21
C GLU A 130 8.63 5.08 -26.27
N LYS A 131 8.70 6.41 -26.09
CA LYS A 131 9.61 7.04 -25.13
C LYS A 131 9.28 6.61 -23.69
N ILE A 132 7.99 6.57 -23.32
CA ILE A 132 7.53 6.12 -22.00
C ILE A 132 7.90 4.64 -21.76
N ASN A 133 7.62 3.77 -22.72
CA ASN A 133 7.94 2.34 -22.60
C ASN A 133 9.45 2.11 -22.49
N THR A 134 10.26 2.88 -23.21
CA THR A 134 11.72 2.85 -23.09
C THR A 134 12.17 3.29 -21.70
N PHE A 135 11.62 4.38 -21.19
CA PHE A 135 11.89 4.84 -19.82
C PHE A 135 11.46 3.81 -18.78
N ALA A 136 10.25 3.25 -18.89
CA ALA A 136 9.70 2.25 -17.99
C ALA A 136 10.62 1.02 -17.87
N SER A 137 11.10 0.52 -19.02
CA SER A 137 12.03 -0.60 -19.06
C SER A 137 13.39 -0.26 -18.42
N GLN A 138 13.91 0.95 -18.68
CA GLN A 138 15.23 1.38 -18.20
C GLN A 138 15.25 1.72 -16.71
N SER A 139 14.16 2.24 -16.16
CA SER A 139 14.03 2.66 -14.76
C SER A 139 13.46 1.58 -13.84
N ASN A 140 13.16 0.36 -14.33
CA ASN A 140 12.44 -0.68 -13.61
C ASN A 140 11.12 -0.13 -13.00
N GLU A 141 10.36 0.60 -13.82
CA GLU A 141 9.16 1.31 -13.38
C GLU A 141 8.16 0.39 -12.66
N ASP A 142 7.99 -0.83 -13.14
CA ASP A 142 7.06 -1.80 -12.52
C ASP A 142 7.43 -2.08 -11.06
N TYR A 143 8.69 -2.40 -10.79
CA TYR A 143 9.18 -2.59 -9.42
C TYR A 143 9.02 -1.32 -8.58
N HIS A 144 9.37 -0.15 -9.14
CA HIS A 144 9.19 1.13 -8.46
C HIS A 144 7.73 1.40 -8.12
N ASN A 145 6.80 1.14 -9.05
CA ASN A 145 5.36 1.32 -8.84
C ASN A 145 4.84 0.41 -7.71
N GLN A 146 5.33 -0.82 -7.60
CA GLN A 146 4.98 -1.73 -6.51
C GLN A 146 5.49 -1.21 -5.16
N LEU A 147 6.74 -0.71 -5.09
CA LEU A 147 7.29 -0.13 -3.86
C LEU A 147 6.48 1.08 -3.37
N VAL A 148 6.20 2.02 -4.28
CA VAL A 148 5.43 3.22 -3.95
C VAL A 148 3.97 2.88 -3.65
N GLY A 149 3.38 1.96 -4.44
CA GLY A 149 2.02 1.47 -4.25
C GLY A 149 1.81 0.79 -2.90
N ARG A 150 2.79 0.02 -2.41
CA ARG A 150 2.76 -0.59 -1.08
C ARG A 150 2.65 0.46 0.02
N ASP A 151 3.48 1.49 -0.03
CA ASP A 151 3.45 2.58 0.94
C ASP A 151 2.17 3.42 0.81
N MET A 152 1.70 3.67 -0.42
CA MET A 152 0.44 4.36 -0.67
C MET A 152 -0.75 3.65 0.00
N ILE A 153 -0.89 2.35 -0.19
CA ILE A 153 -1.98 1.56 0.39
C ILE A 153 -1.82 1.43 1.90
N GLY A 154 -0.59 1.17 2.37
CA GLY A 154 -0.28 0.88 3.75
C GLY A 154 -0.19 2.10 4.67
N LEU A 155 0.28 3.24 4.18
CA LEU A 155 0.45 4.47 4.97
C LEU A 155 -0.58 5.55 4.61
N GLY A 156 -1.35 5.34 3.52
CA GLY A 156 -2.31 6.29 2.99
C GLY A 156 -1.70 7.32 2.04
N ARG A 157 -0.39 7.47 2.04
CA ARG A 157 0.40 8.32 1.14
C ARG A 157 1.78 7.73 0.91
N ALA A 158 2.33 8.01 -0.25
CA ALA A 158 3.71 7.67 -0.59
C ALA A 158 4.32 8.78 -1.43
N TYR A 159 5.64 8.81 -1.50
CA TYR A 159 6.36 9.83 -2.24
C TYR A 159 7.36 9.20 -3.18
N GLU A 160 7.38 9.69 -4.41
CA GLU A 160 8.43 9.39 -5.37
C GLU A 160 9.17 10.67 -5.75
N TRP A 161 10.45 10.54 -5.96
CA TRP A 161 11.28 11.57 -6.53
C TRP A 161 11.56 11.23 -7.99
N ILE A 162 11.42 12.24 -8.84
CA ILE A 162 11.68 12.16 -10.27
C ILE A 162 12.88 13.06 -10.55
N GLY A 163 13.97 12.50 -11.00
CA GLY A 163 15.19 13.25 -11.20
C GLY A 163 16.05 12.70 -12.32
N ARG A 164 17.31 13.11 -12.31
CA ARG A 164 18.34 12.61 -13.21
C ARG A 164 19.50 12.04 -12.43
N ASP A 165 20.10 10.98 -12.96
CA ASP A 165 21.35 10.43 -12.45
C ASP A 165 22.57 11.28 -12.88
N GLU A 166 23.76 10.88 -12.46
CA GLU A 166 25.04 11.53 -12.80
C GLU A 166 25.35 11.53 -14.30
N TYR A 167 24.67 10.67 -15.07
CA TYR A 167 24.81 10.58 -16.53
C TYR A 167 23.73 11.39 -17.28
N GLY A 168 22.88 12.13 -16.55
CA GLY A 168 21.79 12.91 -17.11
C GLY A 168 20.61 12.07 -17.63
N LYS A 169 20.48 10.83 -17.14
CA LYS A 169 19.36 9.94 -17.45
C LYS A 169 18.28 10.08 -16.39
N GLU A 170 17.04 10.16 -16.82
CA GLU A 170 15.90 10.25 -15.91
C GLU A 170 15.79 8.99 -15.06
N THR A 171 15.56 9.17 -13.76
CA THR A 171 15.46 8.09 -12.78
C THR A 171 14.33 8.34 -11.78
N LEU A 172 13.89 7.28 -11.12
CA LEU A 172 12.88 7.29 -10.07
C LEU A 172 13.48 6.80 -8.76
N ALA A 173 13.13 7.45 -7.66
CA ALA A 173 13.43 6.97 -6.32
C ALA A 173 12.18 7.06 -5.43
N LYS A 174 12.01 6.10 -4.53
CA LYS A 174 11.00 6.18 -3.49
C LYS A 174 11.59 6.94 -2.30
N PHE A 175 10.86 7.93 -1.81
CA PHE A 175 11.17 8.63 -0.57
C PHE A 175 10.25 8.16 0.55
N ASP A 176 10.80 7.96 1.74
CA ASP A 176 10.04 7.53 2.90
C ASP A 176 9.09 8.64 3.39
N ALA A 177 7.83 8.30 3.60
CA ALA A 177 6.83 9.23 4.08
C ALA A 177 7.12 9.80 5.49
N GLU A 178 7.95 9.10 6.27
CA GLU A 178 8.42 9.58 7.58
C GLU A 178 9.42 10.76 7.47
N GLN A 179 9.97 10.98 6.27
CA GLN A 179 11.01 11.97 5.99
C GLN A 179 10.61 12.96 4.90
N THR A 180 9.40 12.82 4.34
CA THR A 180 9.01 13.56 3.15
C THR A 180 7.58 14.06 3.27
N PHE A 181 7.36 15.30 2.82
CA PHE A 181 6.03 15.86 2.62
C PHE A 181 6.04 16.92 1.51
N VAL A 182 4.86 17.26 1.02
CA VAL A 182 4.67 18.28 0.00
C VAL A 182 3.85 19.43 0.57
N ILE A 183 4.28 20.65 0.29
CA ILE A 183 3.58 21.90 0.61
C ILE A 183 2.82 22.32 -0.65
N TYR A 184 1.53 22.60 -0.48
CA TYR A 184 0.63 23.00 -1.55
C TYR A 184 0.27 24.49 -1.45
N ASP A 185 -0.16 25.07 -2.56
CA ASP A 185 -0.78 26.37 -2.54
C ASP A 185 -2.20 26.31 -1.92
N ASN A 186 -2.71 27.48 -1.52
CA ASN A 186 -4.05 27.62 -0.98
C ASN A 186 -5.10 27.93 -2.06
N THR A 187 -4.78 27.69 -3.33
CA THR A 187 -5.71 27.85 -4.45
C THR A 187 -6.64 26.67 -4.59
N LYS A 188 -7.64 26.79 -5.47
CA LYS A 188 -8.59 25.68 -5.75
C LYS A 188 -7.88 24.48 -6.40
N ASP A 189 -6.86 24.74 -7.18
CA ASP A 189 -6.13 23.70 -7.92
C ASP A 189 -5.14 22.93 -7.06
N ARG A 190 -4.77 23.48 -5.87
CA ARG A 190 -3.85 22.86 -4.91
C ARG A 190 -2.55 22.43 -5.58
N ASN A 191 -1.89 23.35 -6.30
CA ASN A 191 -0.62 23.06 -6.92
C ASN A 191 0.47 22.86 -5.88
N SER A 192 1.37 21.92 -6.13
CA SER A 192 2.54 21.73 -5.27
C SER A 192 3.50 22.90 -5.42
N LEU A 193 3.93 23.49 -4.32
CA LEU A 193 4.86 24.59 -4.24
C LEU A 193 6.27 24.12 -3.94
N CYS A 194 6.40 23.23 -2.98
CA CYS A 194 7.67 22.73 -2.52
C CYS A 194 7.50 21.30 -1.98
N GLY A 195 8.35 20.40 -2.41
CA GLY A 195 8.55 19.11 -1.77
C GLY A 195 9.70 19.22 -0.78
N VAL A 196 9.50 18.75 0.44
CA VAL A 196 10.49 18.76 1.50
C VAL A 196 10.88 17.32 1.81
N HIS A 197 12.16 17.02 1.64
CA HIS A 197 12.77 15.76 2.07
C HIS A 197 13.84 16.07 3.12
N TYR A 198 13.79 15.40 4.27
CA TYR A 198 14.75 15.63 5.34
C TYR A 198 15.14 14.32 6.02
N TYR A 199 16.43 14.16 6.28
CA TYR A 199 16.96 12.95 6.89
C TYR A 199 18.18 13.24 7.76
N LYS A 200 18.45 12.33 8.71
CA LYS A 200 19.60 12.45 9.60
C LYS A 200 20.77 11.64 9.06
N GLU A 201 21.90 12.30 8.97
CA GLU A 201 23.18 11.69 8.69
C GLU A 201 24.05 11.69 9.95
N LYS A 202 24.72 10.60 10.17
CA LYS A 202 25.68 10.49 11.28
C LYS A 202 26.99 9.92 10.75
N TYR A 203 28.07 10.63 11.03
CA TYR A 203 29.41 10.16 10.73
C TYR A 203 30.31 10.39 11.94
N LEU A 204 30.85 9.33 12.53
CA LEU A 204 31.55 9.34 13.82
C LEU A 204 30.67 9.99 14.90
N ASP A 205 31.20 11.00 15.58
CA ASP A 205 30.52 11.74 16.67
C ASP A 205 29.72 12.95 16.19
N LYS A 206 29.68 13.19 14.87
CA LYS A 206 28.94 14.31 14.28
C LYS A 206 27.63 13.82 13.69
N SER A 207 26.57 14.58 13.89
CA SER A 207 25.28 14.35 13.29
C SER A 207 24.76 15.60 12.59
N TRP A 208 24.17 15.41 11.43
CA TRP A 208 23.56 16.48 10.65
C TRP A 208 22.13 16.07 10.27
N THR A 209 21.29 17.07 10.10
CA THR A 209 20.04 16.90 9.38
C THR A 209 20.17 17.59 8.04
N ARG A 210 20.06 16.83 6.96
CA ARG A 210 19.94 17.36 5.62
C ARG A 210 18.49 17.70 5.33
N VAL A 211 18.27 18.81 4.64
CA VAL A 211 16.95 19.24 4.16
C VAL A 211 17.09 19.58 2.70
N GLU A 212 16.33 18.88 1.89
CA GLU A 212 16.25 19.07 0.45
C GLU A 212 14.91 19.67 0.09
N LEU A 213 14.93 20.82 -0.59
CA LEU A 213 13.73 21.51 -1.04
C LEU A 213 13.65 21.43 -2.57
N TYR A 214 12.63 20.78 -3.06
CA TYR A 214 12.31 20.67 -4.49
C TYR A 214 11.18 21.63 -4.81
N THR A 215 11.47 22.71 -5.53
CA THR A 215 10.50 23.81 -5.72
C THR A 215 9.82 23.77 -7.09
N ASN A 216 8.74 24.50 -7.20
CA ASN A 216 8.04 24.68 -8.48
C ASN A 216 8.63 25.79 -9.38
N SER A 217 9.69 26.44 -8.92
CA SER A 217 10.39 27.49 -9.65
C SER A 217 11.56 26.98 -10.48
N GLY A 218 11.79 25.68 -10.52
CA GLY A 218 12.94 25.10 -11.20
C GLY A 218 14.25 25.18 -10.43
N PHE A 219 14.28 25.70 -9.20
CA PHE A 219 15.48 25.76 -8.37
C PHE A 219 15.29 24.89 -7.13
N ASN A 220 16.23 23.99 -6.88
CA ASN A 220 16.27 23.13 -5.71
C ASN A 220 17.30 23.65 -4.70
N TYR A 221 17.01 23.49 -3.41
CA TYR A 221 17.85 23.95 -2.31
C TYR A 221 18.25 22.78 -1.44
N TYR A 222 19.55 22.70 -1.13
CA TYR A 222 20.14 21.68 -0.28
C TYR A 222 20.73 22.36 0.95
N LEU A 223 20.20 22.05 2.12
CA LEU A 223 20.57 22.66 3.39
C LEU A 223 21.08 21.62 4.36
N ILE A 224 21.96 22.06 5.26
CA ILE A 224 22.51 21.24 6.33
C ILE A 224 22.31 21.93 7.67
N ALA A 225 21.82 21.18 8.64
CA ALA A 225 21.63 21.61 10.02
C ALA A 225 22.52 20.75 10.94
N GLU A 226 23.50 21.36 11.60
CA GLU A 226 24.33 20.67 12.56
C GLU A 226 23.55 20.37 13.84
N ASN A 227 23.71 19.16 14.39
CA ASN A 227 23.05 18.73 15.62
C ASN A 227 21.51 18.91 15.64
N ASP A 228 20.87 18.80 14.48
CA ASP A 228 19.41 18.98 14.30
C ASP A 228 18.90 20.41 14.59
N ASP A 229 19.79 21.40 14.55
CA ASP A 229 19.44 22.81 14.69
C ASP A 229 18.91 23.38 13.36
N LEU A 230 17.65 23.06 13.08
CA LEU A 230 16.98 23.45 11.82
C LEU A 230 16.82 24.97 11.69
N GLU A 231 16.76 25.71 12.79
CA GLU A 231 16.58 27.17 12.74
C GLU A 231 17.80 27.87 12.16
N HIS A 232 18.99 27.30 12.38
CA HIS A 232 20.25 27.81 11.87
C HIS A 232 20.85 26.95 10.74
N ALA A 233 20.00 26.23 10.01
CA ALA A 233 20.43 25.47 8.84
C ALA A 233 21.05 26.39 7.79
N LYS A 234 22.07 25.91 7.11
CA LYS A 234 22.82 26.65 6.09
C LYS A 234 22.69 25.94 4.75
N ILE A 235 22.60 26.72 3.69
CA ILE A 235 22.73 26.19 2.33
C ILE A 235 24.16 25.66 2.16
N GLU A 236 24.29 24.46 1.62
CA GLU A 236 25.57 23.86 1.26
C GLU A 236 26.27 24.69 0.20
N ASP A 237 27.60 24.59 0.13
CA ASP A 237 28.35 25.24 -0.96
C ASP A 237 27.92 24.67 -2.31
N GLY A 238 27.41 25.51 -3.19
CA GLY A 238 26.75 25.08 -4.43
C GLY A 238 25.39 24.41 -4.25
N GLY A 239 24.76 24.54 -3.07
CA GLY A 239 23.50 23.89 -2.71
C GLY A 239 22.24 24.51 -3.31
N ILE A 240 22.34 25.41 -4.28
CA ILE A 240 21.21 25.89 -5.11
C ILE A 240 21.46 25.38 -6.51
N ILE A 241 20.61 24.46 -6.95
CA ILE A 241 20.77 23.78 -8.24
C ILE A 241 19.54 24.03 -9.10
N GLU A 242 19.75 24.53 -10.33
CA GLU A 242 18.68 24.67 -11.31
C GLU A 242 18.25 23.27 -11.81
N SER A 243 16.95 23.03 -11.76
CA SER A 243 16.33 21.78 -12.17
C SER A 243 15.91 21.82 -13.64
N TYR A 244 15.91 20.67 -14.29
CA TYR A 244 15.31 20.47 -15.61
C TYR A 244 13.80 20.21 -15.56
N PHE A 245 13.21 20.27 -14.38
CA PHE A 245 11.79 20.06 -14.14
C PHE A 245 11.18 21.38 -13.66
N ASP A 246 10.26 21.96 -14.41
CA ASP A 246 9.61 23.23 -14.04
C ASP A 246 8.46 23.01 -13.05
N SER A 247 8.63 22.04 -12.17
CA SER A 247 7.68 21.74 -11.11
C SER A 247 8.36 20.93 -10.02
N VAL A 248 7.67 20.77 -8.89
CA VAL A 248 8.15 19.98 -7.75
C VAL A 248 8.43 18.54 -8.17
N GLN A 249 9.67 18.11 -8.04
CA GLN A 249 10.13 16.76 -8.41
C GLN A 249 9.65 15.66 -7.46
N ILE A 250 9.12 16.02 -6.28
CA ILE A 250 8.45 15.08 -5.38
C ILE A 250 6.99 14.95 -5.79
N ASN A 251 6.58 13.75 -6.14
CA ASN A 251 5.22 13.41 -6.51
C ASN A 251 4.57 12.60 -5.38
N GLU A 252 3.47 13.11 -4.83
CA GLU A 252 2.69 12.42 -3.79
C GLU A 252 1.70 11.46 -4.44
N TRP A 253 1.79 10.19 -4.08
CA TRP A 253 0.80 9.17 -4.37
C TRP A 253 -0.16 9.08 -3.18
N ILE A 254 -1.44 9.31 -3.41
CA ILE A 254 -2.46 9.29 -2.37
C ILE A 254 -3.36 8.07 -2.54
N ASN A 255 -3.63 7.39 -1.44
CA ASN A 255 -4.53 6.23 -1.44
C ASN A 255 -6.00 6.64 -1.63
N ASN A 256 -6.37 7.73 -0.99
CA ASN A 256 -7.68 8.38 -1.06
C ASN A 256 -7.51 9.87 -0.75
N GLU A 257 -8.55 10.67 -0.93
CA GLU A 257 -8.48 12.12 -0.66
C GLU A 257 -8.16 12.45 0.81
N GLU A 258 -8.56 11.58 1.74
CA GLU A 258 -8.27 11.69 3.17
C GLU A 258 -6.87 11.19 3.55
N ARG A 259 -6.14 10.57 2.63
CA ARG A 259 -4.80 9.97 2.86
C ARG A 259 -4.78 8.92 3.98
N LEU A 260 -5.86 8.16 4.10
CA LEU A 260 -5.97 7.08 5.06
C LEU A 260 -5.42 5.77 4.49
N SER A 261 -4.79 4.99 5.35
CA SER A 261 -4.41 3.61 5.06
C SER A 261 -5.65 2.73 4.88
N ASP A 262 -5.53 1.67 4.10
CA ASP A 262 -6.64 0.74 3.87
C ASP A 262 -7.01 -0.09 5.09
N PHE A 263 -6.09 -0.32 6.00
CA PHE A 263 -6.35 -1.07 7.23
C PHE A 263 -6.51 -0.17 8.47
N GLU A 264 -6.29 1.14 8.35
CA GLU A 264 -6.34 2.07 9.49
C GLU A 264 -7.69 2.06 10.22
N ARG A 265 -8.78 1.92 9.47
CA ARG A 265 -10.14 1.89 10.02
C ARG A 265 -10.47 0.61 10.79
N VAL A 266 -9.68 -0.43 10.62
CA VAL A 266 -9.88 -1.75 11.24
C VAL A 266 -8.80 -2.10 12.26
N LEU A 267 -7.90 -1.16 12.59
CA LEU A 267 -6.84 -1.39 13.57
C LEU A 267 -7.36 -1.87 14.91
N ASP A 268 -8.46 -1.28 15.39
CA ASP A 268 -9.06 -1.68 16.67
C ASP A 268 -9.65 -3.10 16.62
N SER A 269 -10.17 -3.51 15.45
CA SER A 269 -10.65 -4.87 15.22
C SER A 269 -9.48 -5.87 15.16
N ILE A 270 -8.34 -5.47 14.58
CA ILE A 270 -7.11 -6.27 14.57
C ILE A 270 -6.60 -6.45 16.00
N ASP A 271 -6.55 -5.38 16.79
CA ASP A 271 -6.14 -5.45 18.21
C ASP A 271 -7.07 -6.34 19.04
N ALA A 272 -8.38 -6.25 18.81
CA ALA A 272 -9.38 -7.09 19.48
C ALA A 272 -9.21 -8.58 19.11
N TYR A 273 -8.95 -8.88 17.84
CA TYR A 273 -8.68 -10.23 17.38
C TYR A 273 -7.39 -10.79 17.99
N ASP A 274 -6.29 -10.00 17.96
CA ASP A 274 -5.01 -10.41 18.55
C ASP A 274 -5.13 -10.69 20.04
N LEU A 275 -5.90 -9.86 20.75
CA LEU A 275 -6.19 -10.07 22.18
C LEU A 275 -6.98 -11.36 22.39
N SER A 276 -8.05 -11.59 21.62
CA SER A 276 -8.89 -12.80 21.73
C SER A 276 -8.06 -14.07 21.50
N ARG A 277 -7.26 -14.11 20.44
CA ARG A 277 -6.39 -15.25 20.12
C ARG A 277 -5.33 -15.49 21.19
N SER A 278 -4.74 -14.42 21.72
CA SER A 278 -3.75 -14.51 22.79
C SER A 278 -4.35 -15.03 24.09
N GLU A 279 -5.55 -14.57 24.46
CA GLU A 279 -6.24 -15.05 25.66
C GLU A 279 -6.74 -16.50 25.51
N MET A 280 -7.16 -16.92 24.31
CA MET A 280 -7.50 -18.30 24.01
C MET A 280 -6.28 -19.23 24.18
N ALA A 281 -5.12 -18.82 23.64
CA ALA A 281 -3.88 -19.57 23.82
C ALA A 281 -3.44 -19.64 25.27
N ASN A 282 -3.55 -18.53 26.04
CA ASN A 282 -3.28 -18.50 27.47
C ASN A 282 -4.21 -19.44 28.21
N PHE A 283 -5.51 -19.42 27.91
CA PHE A 283 -6.47 -20.31 28.52
C PHE A 283 -6.15 -21.78 28.23
N GLN A 284 -5.83 -22.13 27.00
CA GLN A 284 -5.47 -23.50 26.62
C GLN A 284 -4.23 -23.97 27.38
N GLN A 285 -3.22 -23.11 27.52
CA GLN A 285 -2.02 -23.40 28.29
C GLN A 285 -2.33 -23.53 29.78
N ASP A 286 -3.04 -22.58 30.39
CA ASP A 286 -3.38 -22.57 31.79
C ASP A 286 -4.35 -23.72 32.15
N SER A 287 -5.25 -24.13 31.25
CA SER A 287 -6.20 -25.24 31.49
C SER A 287 -5.55 -26.62 31.41
N SER A 288 -4.48 -26.75 30.62
CA SER A 288 -3.68 -27.99 30.61
C SER A 288 -2.97 -28.23 31.96
N GLU A 289 -2.85 -27.19 32.78
CA GLU A 289 -2.21 -27.14 34.09
C GLU A 289 -3.25 -26.91 35.19
N ALA A 290 -4.31 -27.72 35.19
CA ALA A 290 -5.41 -27.62 36.15
C ALA A 290 -4.95 -27.72 37.62
N TYR A 291 -5.57 -26.92 38.49
CA TYR A 291 -5.31 -27.02 39.95
C TYR A 291 -5.93 -28.25 40.53
N LEU A 292 -5.15 -29.08 41.23
CA LEU A 292 -5.66 -30.17 42.04
C LEU A 292 -6.20 -29.60 43.35
N VAL A 293 -7.49 -29.73 43.57
CA VAL A 293 -8.14 -29.36 44.82
C VAL A 293 -8.30 -30.63 45.66
N ILE A 294 -7.73 -30.64 46.85
CA ILE A 294 -7.88 -31.71 47.83
C ILE A 294 -8.72 -31.15 48.99
N LYS A 295 -9.89 -31.72 49.19
CA LYS A 295 -10.76 -31.45 50.36
C LYS A 295 -10.62 -32.56 51.38
N GLY A 296 -10.69 -32.25 52.67
CA GLY A 296 -10.53 -33.21 53.77
C GLY A 296 -9.29 -32.88 54.58
N ASN A 297 -9.08 -33.61 55.65
CA ASN A 297 -8.04 -33.27 56.58
C ASN A 297 -6.66 -33.81 56.19
N PRO A 298 -5.87 -33.04 55.39
CA PRO A 298 -4.45 -33.21 55.54
C PRO A 298 -4.05 -32.48 56.81
N ASP A 299 -3.11 -33.03 57.57
CA ASP A 299 -2.53 -32.41 58.76
C ASP A 299 -1.96 -30.99 58.41
N THR A 300 -2.84 -30.02 58.18
CA THR A 300 -2.51 -28.63 57.94
C THR A 300 -2.38 -27.81 59.22
N ALA A 301 -2.56 -28.48 60.37
CA ALA A 301 -2.44 -27.84 61.67
C ALA A 301 -1.04 -27.27 61.97
N ASP A 302 -0.02 -27.76 61.30
CA ASP A 302 1.37 -27.25 61.45
C ASP A 302 1.71 -26.02 60.65
N TYR A 303 0.87 -25.61 59.71
CA TYR A 303 1.12 -24.39 58.92
C TYR A 303 0.75 -23.08 59.65
N GLU A 304 0.04 -23.16 60.75
CA GLU A 304 -0.34 -21.98 61.54
C GLU A 304 0.77 -21.48 62.50
N GLN A 305 1.82 -22.25 62.72
CA GLN A 305 2.88 -21.95 63.70
C GLN A 305 4.27 -21.65 63.11
N GLY A 306 4.43 -21.60 61.78
CA GLY A 306 5.70 -21.31 61.15
C GLY A 306 5.87 -19.82 60.83
N GLU A 307 7.14 -19.39 60.70
CA GLU A 307 7.57 -18.00 60.29
C GLU A 307 7.08 -17.59 58.91
N ASN A 308 6.39 -18.44 58.16
CA ASN A 308 5.89 -18.13 56.81
C ASN A 308 4.53 -17.44 56.91
N SER A 309 4.41 -16.31 56.24
CA SER A 309 3.14 -15.59 56.11
C SER A 309 2.10 -16.45 55.39
N LYS A 310 0.81 -16.27 55.71
CA LYS A 310 -0.30 -16.94 54.96
C LYS A 310 -0.18 -16.71 53.44
N LEU A 311 0.44 -15.61 53.06
CA LEU A 311 0.70 -15.26 51.67
C LEU A 311 1.73 -16.18 51.01
N ASP A 312 2.81 -16.53 51.74
CA ASP A 312 3.86 -17.42 51.24
C ASP A 312 3.36 -18.84 51.02
N VAL A 313 2.51 -19.32 51.93
CA VAL A 313 1.85 -20.63 51.83
C VAL A 313 0.89 -20.69 50.64
N LEU A 314 0.09 -19.64 50.45
CA LEU A 314 -0.77 -19.50 49.27
C LEU A 314 0.04 -19.43 47.98
N GLN A 315 1.13 -18.69 47.95
CA GLN A 315 2.02 -18.62 46.78
C GLN A 315 2.68 -19.99 46.51
N ALA A 316 3.11 -20.71 47.53
CA ALA A 316 3.67 -22.05 47.39
C ALA A 316 2.63 -23.03 46.84
N MET A 317 1.38 -22.99 47.34
CA MET A 317 0.27 -23.79 46.82
C MET A 317 -0.04 -23.42 45.35
N MET A 318 -0.06 -22.16 45.02
CA MET A 318 -0.25 -21.71 43.64
C MET A 318 0.88 -22.18 42.71
N ARG A 319 2.14 -22.12 43.16
CA ARG A 319 3.30 -22.65 42.40
C ARG A 319 3.24 -24.18 42.25
N ALA A 320 2.80 -24.88 43.27
CA ALA A 320 2.60 -26.34 43.24
C ALA A 320 1.32 -26.75 42.49
N ARG A 321 0.47 -25.78 42.10
CA ARG A 321 -0.86 -25.98 41.47
C ARG A 321 -1.74 -26.94 42.27
N MET A 322 -1.68 -26.82 43.57
CA MET A 322 -2.44 -27.63 44.50
C MET A 322 -3.12 -26.73 45.53
N LEU A 323 -4.42 -26.83 45.66
CA LEU A 323 -5.20 -26.18 46.71
C LEU A 323 -5.62 -27.22 47.74
N VAL A 324 -5.13 -27.05 48.95
CA VAL A 324 -5.52 -27.89 50.07
C VAL A 324 -6.50 -27.13 50.95
N LEU A 325 -7.74 -27.60 51.01
CA LEU A 325 -8.82 -27.02 51.79
C LEU A 325 -9.07 -27.89 53.03
N GLY A 326 -8.66 -27.39 54.18
CA GLY A 326 -8.90 -28.07 55.47
C GLY A 326 -10.35 -27.96 55.91
N ASP A 327 -10.80 -28.92 56.72
CA ASP A 327 -12.13 -28.92 57.33
C ASP A 327 -12.29 -27.75 58.31
N LYS A 328 -13.45 -27.15 58.30
CA LYS A 328 -13.86 -26.18 59.31
C LYS A 328 -14.14 -26.97 60.58
N LYS A 329 -13.30 -26.87 61.61
CA LYS A 329 -13.61 -27.40 62.94
C LYS A 329 -14.83 -26.64 63.48
N ILE A 330 -16.02 -27.25 63.43
CA ILE A 330 -17.19 -26.74 64.11
C ILE A 330 -17.07 -27.20 65.55
N TYR A 331 -16.99 -26.29 66.50
CA TYR A 331 -17.00 -26.53 67.94
C TYR A 331 -18.45 -26.82 68.37
N ASP A 332 -18.93 -28.02 68.11
CA ASP A 332 -20.07 -28.59 68.77
C ASP A 332 -20.15 -30.07 68.40
N GLY A 333 -19.76 -30.91 69.24
CA GLY A 333 -19.87 -32.33 69.42
C GLY A 333 -20.34 -33.31 68.35
N ASN A 334 -20.72 -32.88 67.16
CA ASN A 334 -21.04 -33.70 66.00
C ASN A 334 -20.17 -33.31 64.82
N VAL A 335 -19.06 -33.98 64.68
CA VAL A 335 -18.22 -33.88 63.48
C VAL A 335 -18.88 -34.74 62.41
N ALA A 336 -19.66 -34.08 61.52
CA ALA A 336 -19.87 -34.63 60.19
C ALA A 336 -18.58 -34.37 59.46
N GLY A 337 -17.66 -35.33 59.45
CA GLY A 337 -16.44 -35.24 58.64
C GLY A 337 -16.84 -35.06 57.16
N ALA A 338 -16.41 -34.00 56.56
CA ALA A 338 -16.53 -33.90 55.13
C ALA A 338 -15.75 -35.06 54.51
N GLU A 339 -16.39 -35.85 53.67
CA GLU A 339 -15.71 -36.92 52.95
C GLU A 339 -14.51 -36.35 52.21
N PRO A 340 -13.32 -36.98 52.27
CA PRO A 340 -12.16 -36.54 51.51
C PRO A 340 -12.49 -36.64 50.05
N ASP A 341 -12.29 -35.54 49.36
CA ASP A 341 -12.54 -35.41 47.91
C ASP A 341 -11.34 -34.75 47.25
N ALA A 342 -11.04 -35.19 46.06
CA ALA A 342 -9.99 -34.63 45.25
C ALA A 342 -10.47 -34.49 43.81
N TYR A 343 -10.43 -33.26 43.29
CA TYR A 343 -10.83 -32.99 41.94
C TYR A 343 -9.97 -31.89 41.30
N TYR A 344 -9.90 -31.88 40.00
CA TYR A 344 -9.26 -30.81 39.28
C TYR A 344 -10.21 -29.64 39.10
N LEU A 345 -9.81 -28.45 39.58
CA LEU A 345 -10.54 -27.22 39.33
C LEU A 345 -10.25 -26.79 37.91
N LYS A 346 -11.19 -26.98 37.03
CA LYS A 346 -11.14 -26.48 35.64
C LYS A 346 -11.97 -25.23 35.55
N LYS A 347 -11.42 -24.20 34.90
CA LYS A 347 -12.19 -23.04 34.48
C LYS A 347 -12.95 -23.43 33.21
N GLU A 348 -14.26 -23.39 33.24
CA GLU A 348 -15.05 -23.53 32.01
C GLU A 348 -14.92 -22.27 31.19
N TYR A 349 -14.63 -22.43 29.91
CA TYR A 349 -14.49 -21.36 28.98
C TYR A 349 -15.40 -21.64 27.78
N ASP A 350 -16.12 -20.62 27.33
CA ASP A 350 -16.97 -20.72 26.16
C ASP A 350 -16.12 -20.60 24.86
N VAL A 351 -15.45 -21.68 24.51
CA VAL A 351 -14.60 -21.75 23.30
C VAL A 351 -15.44 -21.49 22.07
N ALA A 352 -16.66 -22.04 21.99
CA ALA A 352 -17.52 -21.85 20.82
C ALA A 352 -17.97 -20.37 20.65
N GLY A 353 -18.26 -19.69 21.76
CA GLY A 353 -18.57 -18.27 21.75
C GLY A 353 -17.39 -17.41 21.31
N MET A 354 -16.18 -17.77 21.73
CA MET A 354 -14.97 -17.07 21.31
C MET A 354 -14.65 -17.30 19.84
N GLU A 355 -14.72 -18.53 19.35
CA GLU A 355 -14.53 -18.83 17.93
C GLU A 355 -15.56 -18.13 17.04
N ALA A 356 -16.81 -18.05 17.47
CA ALA A 356 -17.85 -17.30 16.78
C ALA A 356 -17.56 -15.80 16.77
N ASN A 357 -17.03 -15.23 17.85
CA ASN A 357 -16.61 -13.84 17.92
C ASN A 357 -15.42 -13.56 17.03
N ASP A 358 -14.40 -14.41 17.04
CA ASP A 358 -13.21 -14.29 16.19
C ASP A 358 -13.59 -14.35 14.71
N SER A 359 -14.44 -15.31 14.34
CA SER A 359 -14.96 -15.44 12.97
C SER A 359 -15.71 -14.19 12.51
N ARG A 360 -16.54 -13.60 13.38
CA ARG A 360 -17.24 -12.35 13.10
C ARG A 360 -16.26 -11.20 12.95
N THR A 361 -15.26 -11.09 13.82
CA THR A 361 -14.23 -10.05 13.75
C THR A 361 -13.43 -10.12 12.45
N VAL A 362 -13.05 -11.33 12.02
CA VAL A 362 -12.40 -11.55 10.72
C VAL A 362 -13.31 -11.11 9.56
N ALA A 363 -14.58 -11.53 9.59
CA ALA A 363 -15.54 -11.13 8.54
C ALA A 363 -15.75 -9.61 8.49
N ASP A 364 -15.76 -8.93 9.63
CA ASP A 364 -15.87 -7.45 9.69
C ASP A 364 -14.59 -6.77 9.21
N ILE A 365 -13.40 -7.26 9.53
CA ILE A 365 -12.13 -6.76 8.99
C ILE A 365 -12.14 -6.84 7.47
N LEU A 366 -12.48 -7.99 6.89
CA LEU A 366 -12.53 -8.20 5.44
C LEU A 366 -13.59 -7.32 4.78
N ARG A 367 -14.78 -7.22 5.37
CA ARG A 367 -15.87 -6.38 4.87
C ARG A 367 -15.51 -4.89 4.86
N PHE A 368 -14.96 -4.35 5.95
CA PHE A 368 -14.65 -2.93 6.06
C PHE A 368 -13.41 -2.53 5.25
N THR A 369 -12.57 -3.50 4.87
CA THR A 369 -11.46 -3.29 3.94
C THR A 369 -11.80 -3.62 2.50
N SER A 370 -13.06 -3.99 2.21
CA SER A 370 -13.55 -4.36 0.88
C SER A 370 -12.80 -5.56 0.28
N LEU A 371 -12.30 -6.47 1.11
CA LEU A 371 -11.69 -7.71 0.67
C LEU A 371 -12.73 -8.81 0.53
N ILE A 372 -12.45 -9.75 -0.37
CA ILE A 372 -13.26 -10.95 -0.56
C ILE A 372 -12.81 -11.98 0.48
N ASP A 373 -13.75 -12.57 1.19
CA ASP A 373 -13.50 -13.69 2.07
C ASP A 373 -13.42 -14.99 1.25
N PHE A 374 -12.20 -15.46 1.00
CA PHE A 374 -11.97 -16.71 0.26
C PHE A 374 -12.17 -17.96 1.12
N THR A 375 -12.36 -17.81 2.44
CA THR A 375 -12.64 -18.94 3.36
C THR A 375 -14.13 -19.30 3.42
N ASP A 376 -14.99 -18.48 2.82
CA ASP A 376 -16.42 -18.76 2.72
C ASP A 376 -16.64 -20.06 1.90
N GLU A 377 -17.10 -21.12 2.56
CA GLU A 377 -17.38 -22.43 1.95
C GLU A 377 -18.33 -22.35 0.75
N ASN A 378 -19.09 -21.27 0.64
CA ASN A 378 -19.97 -21.00 -0.49
C ASN A 378 -19.24 -20.50 -1.75
N ILE A 379 -17.93 -20.24 -1.71
CA ILE A 379 -17.17 -19.80 -2.90
C ILE A 379 -16.79 -20.99 -3.80
N GLY A 380 -16.74 -22.22 -3.26
CA GLY A 380 -16.16 -23.39 -3.96
C GLY A 380 -17.14 -24.29 -4.72
N SER A 381 -18.43 -24.30 -4.45
CA SER A 381 -19.19 -25.50 -4.80
C SER A 381 -20.37 -25.36 -5.76
N ASN A 382 -20.80 -24.23 -6.26
CA ASN A 382 -21.85 -24.11 -7.32
C ASN A 382 -22.27 -22.66 -7.62
N GLN A 383 -21.43 -21.67 -7.38
CA GLN A 383 -21.81 -20.31 -7.76
C GLN A 383 -21.53 -20.08 -9.24
N SER A 384 -22.55 -19.61 -9.96
CA SER A 384 -22.37 -19.08 -11.30
C SER A 384 -21.34 -17.93 -11.25
N GLY A 385 -20.50 -17.76 -12.28
CA GLY A 385 -19.53 -16.66 -12.37
C GLY A 385 -20.16 -15.28 -12.11
N ILE A 386 -21.46 -15.12 -12.30
CA ILE A 386 -22.26 -13.93 -11.98
C ILE A 386 -22.34 -13.72 -10.46
N GLY A 387 -22.61 -14.77 -9.67
CA GLY A 387 -22.67 -14.68 -8.20
C GLY A 387 -21.34 -14.27 -7.59
N PHE A 388 -20.22 -14.80 -8.09
CA PHE A 388 -18.88 -14.42 -7.68
C PHE A 388 -18.58 -12.95 -7.99
N ARG A 389 -18.97 -12.45 -9.17
CA ARG A 389 -18.82 -11.03 -9.54
C ARG A 389 -19.61 -10.11 -8.62
N PHE A 390 -20.79 -10.50 -8.16
CA PHE A 390 -21.55 -9.69 -7.20
C PHE A 390 -20.88 -9.66 -5.82
N LYS A 391 -20.33 -10.76 -5.34
CA LYS A 391 -19.56 -10.79 -4.09
C LYS A 391 -18.29 -9.92 -4.18
N GLY A 392 -17.64 -9.91 -5.34
CA GLY A 392 -16.43 -9.12 -5.62
C GLY A 392 -16.68 -7.65 -5.94
N TRP A 393 -17.92 -7.19 -6.08
CA TRP A 393 -18.22 -5.82 -6.53
C TRP A 393 -17.63 -4.74 -5.62
N GLY A 394 -17.67 -4.93 -4.30
CA GLY A 394 -17.08 -3.99 -3.35
C GLY A 394 -15.57 -3.83 -3.57
N SER A 395 -14.88 -4.95 -3.75
CA SER A 395 -13.44 -4.98 -4.05
C SER A 395 -13.11 -4.36 -5.41
N ASP A 396 -13.91 -4.62 -6.45
CA ASP A 396 -13.71 -4.03 -7.78
C ASP A 396 -13.92 -2.51 -7.79
N ASN A 397 -14.91 -2.01 -7.04
CA ASN A 397 -15.13 -0.58 -6.90
C ASN A 397 -14.00 0.12 -6.14
N ASP A 398 -13.48 -0.48 -5.06
CA ASP A 398 -12.33 0.03 -4.33
C ASP A 398 -11.08 0.07 -5.24
N ARG A 399 -10.83 -1.02 -5.98
CA ARG A 399 -9.76 -1.09 -6.98
C ARG A 399 -9.87 0.04 -8.02
N LYS A 400 -11.03 0.24 -8.63
CA LYS A 400 -11.26 1.31 -9.62
C LYS A 400 -11.04 2.71 -9.06
N ASN A 401 -11.36 2.93 -7.79
CA ASN A 401 -11.06 4.20 -7.14
C ASN A 401 -9.55 4.39 -6.97
N LYS A 402 -8.83 3.34 -6.56
CA LYS A 402 -7.37 3.36 -6.47
C LYS A 402 -6.69 3.56 -7.82
N GLU A 403 -7.18 2.91 -8.88
CA GLU A 403 -6.68 3.13 -10.25
C GLU A 403 -6.75 4.61 -10.64
N ARG A 404 -7.83 5.32 -10.27
CA ARG A 404 -7.94 6.77 -10.53
C ARG A 404 -6.89 7.58 -9.79
N MET A 405 -6.58 7.22 -8.53
CA MET A 405 -5.55 7.89 -7.74
C MET A 405 -4.15 7.62 -8.30
N VAL A 406 -3.84 6.35 -8.59
CA VAL A 406 -2.57 5.98 -9.23
C VAL A 406 -2.44 6.63 -10.60
N LYS A 407 -3.48 6.62 -11.43
CA LYS A 407 -3.49 7.30 -12.74
C LYS A 407 -3.16 8.78 -12.60
N LYS A 408 -3.72 9.47 -11.60
CA LYS A 408 -3.41 10.89 -11.33
C LYS A 408 -1.92 11.09 -11.02
N ALA A 409 -1.34 10.24 -10.19
CA ALA A 409 0.08 10.28 -9.83
C ALA A 409 0.99 9.97 -11.04
N ILE A 410 0.70 8.90 -11.78
CA ILE A 410 1.44 8.54 -13.00
C ILE A 410 1.36 9.66 -14.05
N MET A 411 0.18 10.23 -14.31
CA MET A 411 0.05 11.34 -15.26
C MET A 411 0.87 12.55 -14.84
N ARG A 412 1.00 12.83 -13.53
CA ARG A 412 1.91 13.88 -13.06
C ARG A 412 3.37 13.52 -13.34
N ARG A 413 3.80 12.28 -13.07
CA ARG A 413 5.13 11.77 -13.42
C ARG A 413 5.42 11.97 -14.92
N LEU A 414 4.49 11.54 -15.77
CA LEU A 414 4.66 11.64 -17.22
C LEU A 414 4.79 13.09 -17.70
N ARG A 415 4.06 14.03 -17.10
CA ARG A 415 4.19 15.46 -17.41
C ARG A 415 5.57 16.00 -17.05
N LEU A 416 6.11 15.62 -15.87
CA LEU A 416 7.46 16.00 -15.47
C LEU A 416 8.51 15.43 -16.42
N LEU A 417 8.40 14.14 -16.77
CA LEU A 417 9.32 13.48 -17.69
C LEU A 417 9.30 14.09 -19.09
N THR A 418 8.11 14.31 -19.66
CA THR A 418 7.99 14.88 -21.00
C THR A 418 8.52 16.29 -21.08
N HIS A 419 8.33 17.08 -20.03
CA HIS A 419 8.92 18.41 -19.94
C HIS A 419 10.46 18.31 -19.93
N SER A 420 11.04 17.44 -19.09
CA SER A 420 12.48 17.19 -19.07
C SER A 420 13.02 16.72 -20.42
N TRP A 421 12.28 15.86 -21.13
CA TRP A 421 12.67 15.39 -22.46
C TRP A 421 12.61 16.49 -23.51
N SER A 422 11.64 17.41 -23.46
CA SER A 422 11.56 18.52 -24.41
C SER A 422 12.79 19.43 -24.29
N ILE A 423 13.20 19.76 -23.08
CA ILE A 423 14.41 20.55 -22.84
C ILE A 423 15.66 19.84 -23.37
N LYS A 424 15.78 18.53 -23.12
CA LYS A 424 16.92 17.72 -23.59
C LYS A 424 16.97 17.64 -25.11
N ASP A 425 15.81 17.47 -25.76
CA ASP A 425 15.71 17.42 -27.22
C ASP A 425 16.08 18.78 -27.87
N GLU A 426 15.78 19.88 -27.18
CA GLU A 426 16.19 21.23 -27.61
C GLU A 426 17.70 21.46 -27.52
N LEU A 427 18.31 21.07 -26.39
CA LEU A 427 19.74 21.19 -26.18
C LEU A 427 20.58 20.32 -27.14
N ASN A 428 20.03 19.20 -27.59
CA ASN A 428 20.71 18.25 -28.49
C ASN A 428 20.50 18.58 -30.00
N LYS A 429 19.73 19.63 -30.37
CA LYS A 429 19.57 20.01 -31.77
C LYS A 429 20.91 20.48 -32.35
N PRO A 430 21.35 19.94 -33.49
CA PRO A 430 22.53 20.47 -34.18
C PRO A 430 22.27 21.93 -34.59
N GLN A 431 23.13 22.82 -34.14
CA GLN A 431 23.10 24.23 -34.52
C GLN A 431 23.49 24.40 -36.01
N GLY A 432 22.62 24.00 -36.91
CA GLY A 432 22.81 24.16 -38.35
C GLY A 432 22.04 25.38 -38.88
N LEU A 433 22.64 26.13 -39.80
CA LEU A 433 22.07 27.34 -40.42
C LEU A 433 20.67 27.15 -41.05
N ILE A 434 20.26 25.93 -41.34
CA ILE A 434 18.95 25.61 -41.93
C ILE A 434 17.84 25.50 -40.88
N ASP A 435 18.19 25.13 -39.66
CA ASP A 435 17.22 24.98 -38.56
C ASP A 435 16.88 26.33 -37.93
N THR A 436 17.77 27.32 -38.01
CA THR A 436 17.52 28.70 -37.58
C THR A 436 16.34 29.33 -38.36
N VAL A 437 16.14 28.95 -39.61
CA VAL A 437 15.03 29.45 -40.44
C VAL A 437 13.70 28.78 -40.10
N LYS A 438 13.72 27.50 -39.66
CA LYS A 438 12.51 26.80 -39.20
C LYS A 438 12.11 27.19 -37.77
N ALA A 439 13.08 27.42 -36.89
CA ALA A 439 12.86 27.91 -35.52
C ALA A 439 12.23 29.31 -35.49
N PHE A 440 12.44 30.12 -36.55
CA PHE A 440 11.82 31.44 -36.69
C PHE A 440 10.31 31.39 -36.97
N PHE A 441 9.77 30.23 -37.38
CA PHE A 441 8.35 30.06 -37.70
C PHE A 441 7.53 29.28 -36.63
N VAL A 442 8.17 28.67 -35.65
CA VAL A 442 7.46 28.00 -34.55
C VAL A 442 8.16 28.38 -33.25
N SER A 443 7.49 29.16 -32.40
CA SER A 443 8.04 29.55 -31.11
C SER A 443 8.30 28.31 -30.24
N ASP A 444 9.37 28.33 -29.43
CA ASP A 444 9.72 27.23 -28.53
C ASP A 444 8.56 26.86 -27.58
N GLU A 445 7.77 27.85 -27.15
CA GLU A 445 6.55 27.66 -26.39
C GLU A 445 5.51 26.79 -27.12
N GLN A 446 5.35 26.94 -28.42
CA GLN A 446 4.41 26.14 -29.22
C GLN A 446 4.88 24.69 -29.38
N GLN A 447 6.18 24.42 -29.40
CA GLN A 447 6.71 23.05 -29.46
C GLN A 447 6.59 22.35 -28.13
N GLN A 448 6.84 23.02 -27.03
CA GLN A 448 6.63 22.51 -25.67
C GLN A 448 5.14 22.25 -25.42
N GLU A 449 4.27 23.15 -25.78
CA GLU A 449 2.82 23.01 -25.69
C GLU A 449 2.30 21.81 -26.49
N GLN A 450 2.82 21.60 -27.70
CA GLN A 450 2.48 20.45 -28.54
C GLN A 450 2.91 19.12 -27.90
N LEU A 451 4.11 19.06 -27.31
CA LEU A 451 4.58 17.84 -26.62
C LEU A 451 3.78 17.59 -25.34
N TYR A 452 3.47 18.64 -24.58
CA TYR A 452 2.66 18.58 -23.38
C TYR A 452 1.24 18.10 -23.68
N ASN A 453 0.64 18.58 -24.77
CA ASN A 453 -0.67 18.15 -25.23
C ASN A 453 -0.69 16.67 -25.61
N LYS A 454 0.39 16.16 -26.22
CA LYS A 454 0.53 14.73 -26.59
C LYS A 454 0.57 13.80 -25.37
N VAL A 455 1.09 14.26 -24.22
CA VAL A 455 1.04 13.48 -22.98
C VAL A 455 -0.40 13.28 -22.50
N ASN A 456 -1.28 14.26 -22.71
CA ASN A 456 -2.68 14.13 -22.36
C ASN A 456 -3.43 13.12 -23.26
N GLU A 457 -2.88 12.74 -24.42
CA GLU A 457 -3.40 11.68 -25.30
C GLU A 457 -3.01 10.27 -24.81
N ILE A 458 -2.08 10.16 -23.84
CA ILE A 458 -1.65 8.87 -23.33
C ILE A 458 -2.73 8.26 -22.44
N GLN A 459 -3.04 7.02 -22.74
CA GLN A 459 -3.95 6.20 -21.95
C GLN A 459 -3.13 5.21 -21.12
N ILE A 460 -3.38 5.19 -19.83
CA ILE A 460 -2.76 4.25 -18.89
C ILE A 460 -3.76 3.13 -18.68
N GLN A 461 -3.35 1.92 -19.02
CA GLN A 461 -4.17 0.73 -18.89
C GLN A 461 -3.67 -0.12 -17.71
N PHE A 462 -4.59 -0.39 -16.79
CA PHE A 462 -4.39 -1.32 -15.69
C PHE A 462 -4.91 -2.70 -16.09
N THR A 463 -4.12 -3.72 -15.85
CA THR A 463 -4.53 -5.11 -16.04
C THR A 463 -4.63 -5.77 -14.67
N PRO A 464 -5.85 -5.92 -14.10
CA PRO A 464 -6.01 -6.51 -12.78
C PRO A 464 -5.44 -7.92 -12.73
N ASN A 465 -4.65 -8.20 -11.69
CA ASN A 465 -4.15 -9.54 -11.44
C ASN A 465 -5.19 -10.34 -10.64
N VAL A 466 -6.26 -10.77 -11.31
CA VAL A 466 -7.31 -11.59 -10.72
C VAL A 466 -7.20 -12.99 -11.29
N PRO A 467 -7.27 -14.06 -10.48
CA PRO A 467 -7.30 -15.41 -10.98
C PRO A 467 -8.46 -15.59 -11.96
N GLN A 468 -8.17 -15.97 -13.18
CA GLN A 468 -9.14 -16.34 -14.20
C GLN A 468 -8.87 -17.79 -14.59
N SER A 469 -9.92 -18.55 -14.84
CA SER A 469 -9.76 -19.89 -15.39
C SER A 469 -9.23 -19.78 -16.83
N ASP A 470 -8.15 -20.51 -17.13
CA ASP A 470 -7.61 -20.58 -18.49
C ASP A 470 -8.68 -21.05 -19.51
N GLU A 471 -9.60 -21.88 -19.04
CA GLU A 471 -10.75 -22.33 -19.84
C GLU A 471 -11.73 -21.18 -20.17
N GLU A 472 -11.99 -20.27 -19.22
CA GLU A 472 -12.83 -19.09 -19.49
C GLU A 472 -12.14 -18.14 -20.45
N ILE A 473 -10.83 -17.92 -20.30
CA ILE A 473 -10.05 -17.07 -21.22
C ILE A 473 -10.07 -17.67 -22.62
N MET A 474 -9.82 -18.97 -22.75
CA MET A 474 -9.88 -19.67 -24.06
C MET A 474 -11.26 -19.56 -24.72
N LYS A 475 -12.35 -19.71 -23.95
CA LYS A 475 -13.73 -19.54 -24.47
C LYS A 475 -13.99 -18.10 -24.94
N VAL A 476 -13.49 -17.12 -24.21
CA VAL A 476 -13.61 -15.70 -24.59
C VAL A 476 -12.83 -15.42 -25.87
N ILE A 477 -11.57 -15.87 -25.96
CA ILE A 477 -10.74 -15.73 -27.18
C ILE A 477 -11.41 -16.40 -28.36
N ALA A 478 -11.86 -17.67 -28.21
CA ALA A 478 -12.54 -18.40 -29.27
C ALA A 478 -13.81 -17.69 -29.74
N GLY A 479 -14.59 -17.08 -28.82
CA GLY A 479 -15.78 -16.31 -29.15
C GLY A 479 -15.52 -14.97 -29.85
N MET A 480 -14.28 -14.46 -29.77
CA MET A 480 -13.88 -13.20 -30.39
C MET A 480 -13.20 -13.35 -31.76
N VAL A 481 -12.90 -14.58 -32.17
CA VAL A 481 -12.33 -14.87 -33.51
C VAL A 481 -13.28 -14.34 -34.58
N GLY A 482 -12.75 -13.53 -35.50
CA GLY A 482 -13.53 -12.90 -36.55
C GLY A 482 -14.32 -11.63 -36.14
N ILE A 483 -14.32 -11.27 -34.84
CA ILE A 483 -14.97 -10.04 -34.33
C ILE A 483 -13.94 -8.95 -34.09
N VAL A 484 -12.78 -9.32 -33.54
CA VAL A 484 -11.68 -8.41 -33.24
C VAL A 484 -10.47 -8.73 -34.13
N SER A 485 -9.49 -7.82 -34.19
CA SER A 485 -8.29 -8.05 -34.98
C SER A 485 -7.42 -9.18 -34.41
N ASP A 486 -6.65 -9.85 -35.28
CA ASP A 486 -5.70 -10.89 -34.90
C ASP A 486 -4.67 -10.38 -33.87
N GLN A 487 -4.30 -9.11 -33.96
CA GLN A 487 -3.43 -8.48 -32.97
C GLN A 487 -4.05 -8.52 -31.58
N THR A 488 -5.32 -8.16 -31.45
CA THR A 488 -6.04 -8.20 -30.16
C THR A 488 -6.17 -9.61 -29.61
N LEU A 489 -6.38 -10.59 -30.49
CA LEU A 489 -6.44 -12.02 -30.11
C LEU A 489 -5.08 -12.49 -29.59
N CYS A 490 -3.98 -12.13 -30.25
CA CYS A 490 -2.62 -12.44 -29.80
C CYS A 490 -2.27 -11.78 -28.45
N GLU A 491 -2.65 -10.50 -28.27
CA GLU A 491 -2.49 -9.80 -26.99
C GLU A 491 -3.25 -10.49 -25.85
N MET A 492 -4.44 -11.00 -26.11
CA MET A 492 -5.23 -11.77 -25.13
C MET A 492 -4.64 -13.15 -24.86
N ALA A 493 -4.09 -13.80 -25.89
CA ALA A 493 -3.48 -15.13 -25.80
C ALA A 493 -2.09 -15.10 -25.12
N GLU A 494 -1.38 -13.97 -25.13
CA GLU A 494 -0.05 -13.79 -24.52
C GLU A 494 -0.02 -14.29 -23.06
N ARG A 495 -1.09 -14.04 -22.31
CA ARG A 495 -1.22 -14.48 -20.92
C ARG A 495 -1.28 -16.00 -20.77
N LEU A 496 -1.84 -16.71 -21.73
CA LEU A 496 -1.97 -18.18 -21.72
C LEU A 496 -0.74 -18.88 -22.28
N THR A 497 -0.19 -18.32 -23.35
CA THR A 497 0.91 -18.95 -24.10
C THR A 497 2.29 -18.55 -23.56
N GLY A 498 2.38 -17.41 -22.86
CA GLY A 498 3.65 -16.82 -22.44
C GLY A 498 4.49 -16.28 -23.61
N VAL A 499 3.95 -16.26 -24.82
CA VAL A 499 4.62 -15.75 -26.02
C VAL A 499 4.20 -14.30 -26.23
N PRO A 500 5.17 -13.35 -26.38
CA PRO A 500 4.84 -11.96 -26.68
C PRO A 500 3.97 -11.85 -27.93
N PHE A 501 2.96 -10.97 -27.89
CA PHE A 501 1.99 -10.85 -28.98
C PHE A 501 2.64 -10.52 -30.32
N GLU A 502 3.73 -9.75 -30.33
CA GLU A 502 4.48 -9.41 -31.53
C GLU A 502 5.10 -10.65 -32.20
N GLU A 503 5.62 -11.57 -31.41
CA GLU A 503 6.19 -12.82 -31.89
C GLU A 503 5.09 -13.76 -32.39
N GLU A 504 3.97 -13.83 -31.69
CA GLU A 504 2.84 -14.66 -32.10
C GLU A 504 2.19 -14.11 -33.38
N LEU A 505 2.04 -12.79 -33.49
CA LEU A 505 1.55 -12.14 -34.71
C LEU A 505 2.49 -12.39 -35.91
N LYS A 506 3.81 -12.43 -35.67
CA LYS A 506 4.79 -12.78 -36.71
C LYS A 506 4.65 -14.24 -37.12
N ARG A 507 4.50 -15.16 -36.17
CA ARG A 507 4.26 -16.60 -36.44
C ARG A 507 2.99 -16.80 -37.25
N LEU A 508 1.89 -16.12 -36.91
CA LEU A 508 0.64 -16.19 -37.67
C LEU A 508 0.81 -15.67 -39.11
N LYS A 509 1.53 -14.57 -39.32
CA LYS A 509 1.83 -14.07 -40.67
C LYS A 509 2.70 -15.03 -41.47
N GLU A 510 3.68 -15.69 -40.84
CA GLU A 510 4.52 -16.70 -41.47
C GLU A 510 3.72 -17.97 -41.83
N GLN A 511 2.78 -18.38 -40.96
CA GLN A 511 1.86 -19.50 -41.22
C GLN A 511 0.90 -19.19 -42.39
N ALA A 512 0.31 -18.00 -42.41
CA ALA A 512 -0.56 -17.55 -43.48
C ALA A 512 0.18 -17.44 -44.83
N GLY A 513 1.48 -17.06 -44.81
CA GLY A 513 2.33 -17.01 -46.00
C GLY A 513 2.83 -18.37 -46.50
N SER A 514 2.81 -19.39 -45.63
CA SER A 514 3.29 -20.75 -45.95
C SER A 514 2.21 -21.70 -46.53
N GLY A 515 0.96 -21.26 -46.67
CA GLY A 515 -0.10 -22.05 -47.30
C GLY A 515 -0.51 -23.33 -46.53
N VAL A 516 -0.17 -23.46 -45.25
CA VAL A 516 -0.45 -24.67 -44.47
C VAL A 516 -1.92 -24.82 -44.07
N PHE A 517 -2.74 -23.81 -44.29
CA PHE A 517 -4.18 -23.85 -44.03
C PHE A 517 -5.05 -23.78 -45.29
N ASP A 518 -4.51 -24.22 -46.42
CA ASP A 518 -5.34 -24.54 -47.61
C ASP A 518 -5.66 -26.02 -47.56
N SER A 519 -6.49 -26.46 -46.61
CA SER A 519 -7.07 -27.78 -46.60
C SER A 519 -8.58 -27.66 -46.58
N ASP A 520 -9.14 -27.82 -47.75
CA ASP A 520 -10.34 -28.59 -48.02
C ASP A 520 -11.47 -28.52 -46.98
N LYS A 521 -12.37 -27.60 -47.19
CA LYS A 521 -13.78 -27.81 -46.96
C LYS A 521 -14.57 -27.36 -48.18
N GLU A 522 -14.31 -28.02 -49.31
CA GLU A 522 -15.39 -28.32 -50.25
C GLU A 522 -16.25 -29.42 -49.60
N THR A 523 -17.26 -29.05 -48.89
CA THR A 523 -18.38 -29.93 -48.60
C THR A 523 -19.30 -29.85 -49.81
N ASP A 524 -19.10 -30.79 -50.72
CA ASP A 524 -20.13 -31.17 -51.68
C ASP A 524 -21.43 -31.51 -50.92
N THR A 525 -22.36 -30.62 -50.94
CA THR A 525 -23.76 -30.89 -50.66
C THR A 525 -24.37 -31.30 -51.99
N GLU A 526 -24.25 -32.59 -52.33
CA GLU A 526 -25.16 -33.21 -53.28
C GLU A 526 -26.58 -33.13 -52.68
N VAL A 527 -27.41 -32.36 -53.35
CA VAL A 527 -28.87 -32.33 -53.12
C VAL A 527 -29.42 -33.54 -53.85
N GLU A 528 -29.67 -34.63 -53.13
CA GLU A 528 -30.58 -35.67 -53.62
C GLU A 528 -32.03 -35.13 -53.60
N GLU A 529 -32.52 -34.82 -54.76
CA GLU A 529 -33.98 -34.68 -55.02
C GLU A 529 -34.61 -36.08 -54.87
N ASP A 530 -35.27 -36.30 -53.75
CA ASP A 530 -36.12 -37.49 -53.55
C ASP A 530 -37.56 -37.12 -53.92
N GLU A 531 -37.96 -37.57 -55.08
CA GLU A 531 -39.36 -37.59 -55.55
C GLU A 531 -40.24 -38.42 -54.60
N ARG A 532 -41.21 -37.82 -53.97
CA ARG A 532 -42.30 -38.54 -53.28
C ARG A 532 -43.55 -38.36 -54.04
N GLU A 533 -43.93 -39.50 -54.63
CA GLU A 533 -45.27 -39.77 -55.12
C GLU A 533 -46.29 -39.61 -54.00
N GLU A 534 -47.41 -39.03 -54.42
CA GLU A 534 -48.69 -38.99 -53.71
C GLU A 534 -49.25 -40.41 -53.62
N ASP A 535 -49.74 -40.82 -52.49
CA ASP A 535 -50.81 -41.80 -52.39
C ASP A 535 -51.74 -41.41 -51.23
N GLU A 536 -52.99 -41.15 -51.67
CA GLU A 536 -54.19 -41.05 -50.87
C GLU A 536 -54.50 -42.40 -50.22
N ALA A 537 -55.06 -42.43 -49.03
CA ALA A 537 -56.35 -43.02 -48.68
C ALA A 537 -56.52 -43.34 -47.20
N ASP A 538 -57.60 -42.83 -46.69
CA ASP A 538 -58.55 -43.40 -45.71
C ASP A 538 -58.04 -44.16 -44.44
N ASN A 539 -58.15 -43.53 -43.24
CA ASN A 539 -59.17 -43.85 -42.22
C ASN A 539 -58.96 -42.99 -40.98
#